data_e6afe3b16d88d3f5d871be0b0df2a471
#
_entry.id   e6afe3b16d88d3f5d871be0b0df2a471
#
_cell.length_a   1.000
_cell.length_b   1.000
_cell.length_c   1.000
_cell.angle_alpha   90.00
_cell.angle_beta   90.00
_cell.angle_gamma   90.00
#
_symmetry.space_group_name_H-M   'P 1'
#
loop_
_entity.id
_entity.type
_entity.pdbx_description
1 polymer ?
#
loop_
_entity_poly.entity_id
_entity_poly.type
_entity_poly.pdbx_seq_one_letter_code
_entity_poly.pdbx_strand_id
1 'polypeptide(L)'
;MTKSTALFSRAQEVIPGGVNSPVRAFKGVGGTPVFIQKAKGAYIYDTEGKQYIDYVGSWGPMILGHNHPAILDAVLKAAENGLSFGAPTPSEIDLAELVCEIVPSIEMVRMVSSGTEATMTAIRLARGYTNRSKILKFEGCYHGHSDSLLVKAGSGALTLGQPSSPGVPEDFAKHTLTAEYNNLDSVKKLFEEFPNDIACVIIEPVAGNMNCIPPKEDFLQGIREICDQYGALFIIDEVMTGFRVSLACAQAYYGVTPDLTTLGKVIGGGMPVGAVGGKKVIMQHLAPTGPVYQAGTLSGNPIAMAAGLACLTELKKAGNEQHLAELTTKLCDGLKALAQKHNVPFVINHVGGMFGIFFTDQKQITSYAEVMKCDTEKFKVFFHKMLDQGVYLAPSAFEAGFMSLAHTNEDIEKTLAAADIAFTAVA
;
A
#
# COMPACT_ATOMS: atom_id res chain seq x y z
N MET A 1 25.77 -23.72 3.46
CA MET A 1 24.32 -23.41 3.51
C MET A 1 24.16 -22.25 4.50
N THR A 2 23.58 -21.13 4.08
CA THR A 2 23.33 -20.00 4.95
C THR A 2 22.24 -20.32 5.97
N LYS A 3 22.16 -19.57 7.08
CA LYS A 3 21.05 -19.73 8.04
C LYS A 3 19.69 -19.47 7.38
N SER A 4 19.60 -18.47 6.51
CA SER A 4 18.37 -18.17 5.74
C SER A 4 17.93 -19.35 4.89
N THR A 5 18.86 -20.04 4.21
CA THR A 5 18.53 -21.24 3.41
C THR A 5 17.96 -22.37 4.28
N ALA A 6 18.59 -22.63 5.44
CA ALA A 6 18.11 -23.67 6.37
C ALA A 6 16.73 -23.31 6.96
N LEU A 7 16.53 -22.04 7.33
CA LEU A 7 15.25 -21.55 7.83
C LEU A 7 14.15 -21.62 6.78
N PHE A 8 14.47 -21.25 5.53
CA PHE A 8 13.49 -21.33 4.44
C PHE A 8 13.06 -22.76 4.13
N SER A 9 13.99 -23.71 4.11
CA SER A 9 13.65 -25.14 3.94
C SER A 9 12.70 -25.63 5.05
N ARG A 10 12.98 -25.29 6.31
CA ARG A 10 12.08 -25.63 7.43
C ARG A 10 10.72 -24.94 7.32
N ALA A 11 10.69 -23.67 6.92
CA ALA A 11 9.45 -22.93 6.75
C ALA A 11 8.55 -23.56 5.68
N GLN A 12 9.11 -24.06 4.59
CA GLN A 12 8.37 -24.72 3.52
C GLN A 12 7.68 -26.02 3.93
N GLU A 13 8.13 -26.66 5.01
CA GLU A 13 7.51 -27.87 5.56
C GLU A 13 6.19 -27.57 6.29
N VAL A 14 6.03 -26.35 6.83
CA VAL A 14 4.92 -26.02 7.74
C VAL A 14 4.12 -24.78 7.34
N ILE A 15 4.63 -24.00 6.38
CA ILE A 15 3.97 -22.78 5.87
C ILE A 15 3.91 -22.86 4.34
N PRO A 16 2.75 -22.66 3.70
CA PRO A 16 2.64 -22.67 2.24
C PRO A 16 3.66 -21.75 1.56
N GLY A 17 4.58 -22.35 0.78
CA GLY A 17 5.69 -21.62 0.14
C GLY A 17 6.72 -21.02 1.11
N GLY A 18 6.69 -21.39 2.41
CA GLY A 18 7.61 -20.92 3.44
C GLY A 18 7.34 -19.49 3.94
N VAL A 19 6.22 -18.86 3.58
CA VAL A 19 5.93 -17.45 3.87
C VAL A 19 4.45 -17.24 4.17
N ASN A 20 4.14 -16.22 5.00
CA ASN A 20 2.77 -15.80 5.31
C ASN A 20 2.22 -14.72 4.34
N SER A 21 3.01 -14.33 3.32
CA SER A 21 2.56 -13.48 2.21
C SER A 21 3.41 -13.78 0.97
N PRO A 22 2.79 -13.98 -0.22
CA PRO A 22 3.44 -14.61 -1.37
C PRO A 22 4.71 -13.94 -1.88
N VAL A 23 4.75 -12.61 -1.92
CA VAL A 23 5.88 -11.85 -2.47
C VAL A 23 7.17 -12.08 -1.66
N ARG A 24 7.06 -12.38 -0.36
CA ARG A 24 8.20 -12.65 0.54
C ARG A 24 9.01 -13.88 0.14
N ALA A 25 8.47 -14.79 -0.70
CA ALA A 25 9.14 -16.02 -1.13
C ALA A 25 10.19 -15.82 -2.23
N PHE A 26 10.47 -14.61 -2.67
CA PHE A 26 11.43 -14.26 -3.74
C PHE A 26 11.14 -14.91 -5.12
N LYS A 27 9.91 -15.40 -5.34
CA LYS A 27 9.56 -15.99 -6.66
C LYS A 27 9.74 -15.01 -7.82
N GLY A 28 9.49 -13.70 -7.58
CA GLY A 28 9.65 -12.67 -8.60
C GLY A 28 11.09 -12.37 -9.00
N VAL A 29 12.05 -12.64 -8.13
CA VAL A 29 13.48 -12.33 -8.34
C VAL A 29 14.38 -13.57 -8.32
N GLY A 30 13.87 -14.70 -7.81
CA GLY A 30 14.65 -15.91 -7.60
C GLY A 30 15.54 -15.86 -6.37
N GLY A 31 16.22 -16.97 -6.09
CA GLY A 31 17.10 -17.10 -4.93
C GLY A 31 16.34 -17.46 -3.63
N THR A 32 17.02 -17.29 -2.50
CA THR A 32 16.51 -17.60 -1.17
C THR A 32 16.14 -16.32 -0.44
N PRO A 33 14.93 -16.22 0.16
CA PRO A 33 14.56 -15.07 0.96
C PRO A 33 15.51 -14.84 2.14
N VAL A 34 15.77 -13.57 2.44
CA VAL A 34 16.54 -13.18 3.61
C VAL A 34 15.64 -13.24 4.84
N PHE A 35 16.08 -13.95 5.90
CA PHE A 35 15.37 -14.02 7.17
C PHE A 35 15.83 -12.93 8.12
N ILE A 36 14.94 -12.04 8.48
CA ILE A 36 15.24 -10.87 9.31
C ILE A 36 15.05 -11.20 10.78
N GLN A 37 16.03 -10.83 11.62
CA GLN A 37 16.01 -11.05 13.06
C GLN A 37 15.66 -9.80 13.86
N LYS A 38 16.07 -8.62 13.40
CA LYS A 38 15.81 -7.33 14.06
C LYS A 38 15.79 -6.19 13.05
N ALA A 39 15.20 -5.06 13.47
CA ALA A 39 15.19 -3.84 12.68
C ALA A 39 15.29 -2.61 13.59
N LYS A 40 15.89 -1.52 13.09
CA LYS A 40 15.97 -0.23 13.79
C LYS A 40 16.20 0.92 12.80
N GLY A 41 15.42 1.98 12.91
CA GLY A 41 15.53 3.13 12.02
C GLY A 41 15.30 2.73 10.57
N ALA A 42 16.20 3.09 9.68
CA ALA A 42 16.14 2.74 8.25
C ALA A 42 16.71 1.33 7.95
N TYR A 43 17.04 0.53 8.94
CA TYR A 43 17.82 -0.71 8.76
C TYR A 43 17.10 -1.95 9.24
N ILE A 44 17.27 -3.03 8.48
CA ILE A 44 16.94 -4.40 8.88
C ILE A 44 18.22 -5.23 8.96
N TYR A 45 18.21 -6.27 9.79
CA TYR A 45 19.35 -7.14 10.03
C TYR A 45 18.94 -8.60 9.90
N ASP A 46 19.67 -9.35 9.09
CA ASP A 46 19.37 -10.76 8.92
C ASP A 46 19.87 -11.64 10.07
N THR A 47 19.56 -12.93 9.99
CA THR A 47 19.96 -13.93 11.01
C THR A 47 21.46 -14.20 11.05
N GLU A 48 22.24 -13.69 10.10
CA GLU A 48 23.71 -13.76 10.04
C GLU A 48 24.37 -12.46 10.52
N GLY A 49 23.54 -11.43 10.81
CA GLY A 49 23.97 -10.13 11.31
C GLY A 49 24.28 -9.13 10.21
N LYS A 50 24.08 -9.47 8.94
CA LYS A 50 24.25 -8.51 7.84
C LYS A 50 23.16 -7.44 7.91
N GLN A 51 23.57 -6.20 7.72
CA GLN A 51 22.72 -5.02 7.74
C GLN A 51 22.29 -4.64 6.31
N TYR A 52 21.04 -4.16 6.17
CA TYR A 52 20.51 -3.65 4.92
C TYR A 52 19.78 -2.32 5.16
N ILE A 53 19.96 -1.35 4.27
CA ILE A 53 19.10 -0.17 4.17
C ILE A 53 17.77 -0.65 3.58
N ASP A 54 16.65 -0.40 4.28
CA ASP A 54 15.35 -0.99 3.97
C ASP A 54 14.42 -0.02 3.26
N TYR A 55 14.14 -0.24 1.98
CA TYR A 55 13.14 0.48 1.19
C TYR A 55 11.81 -0.28 1.05
N VAL A 56 11.63 -1.39 1.76
CA VAL A 56 10.33 -2.10 1.85
C VAL A 56 9.50 -1.55 3.01
N GLY A 57 10.14 -1.21 4.14
CA GLY A 57 9.48 -0.59 5.28
C GLY A 57 8.27 -1.38 5.77
N SER A 58 8.37 -2.72 5.82
CA SER A 58 7.26 -3.63 6.13
C SER A 58 6.06 -3.48 5.17
N TRP A 59 6.32 -3.15 3.89
CA TRP A 59 5.33 -2.85 2.84
C TRP A 59 4.56 -1.54 3.07
N GLY A 60 5.25 -0.57 3.68
CA GLY A 60 4.76 0.79 3.85
C GLY A 60 4.47 1.27 5.27
N PRO A 61 4.11 0.43 6.27
CA PRO A 61 3.81 0.90 7.64
C PRO A 61 4.90 1.71 8.32
N MET A 62 6.19 1.40 8.06
CA MET A 62 7.34 1.96 8.78
C MET A 62 7.74 3.36 8.29
N ILE A 63 6.78 4.28 8.20
CA ILE A 63 7.05 5.65 7.73
C ILE A 63 7.99 6.44 8.66
N LEU A 64 7.98 6.16 9.96
CA LEU A 64 8.92 6.72 10.94
C LEU A 64 10.22 5.90 11.07
N GLY A 65 10.37 4.82 10.28
CA GLY A 65 11.41 3.83 10.45
C GLY A 65 11.04 2.74 11.46
N HIS A 66 11.89 1.72 11.52
CA HIS A 66 11.70 0.58 12.41
C HIS A 66 11.96 0.95 13.87
N ASN A 67 11.13 0.37 14.75
CA ASN A 67 11.31 0.46 16.20
C ASN A 67 11.45 1.91 16.70
N HIS A 68 10.59 2.80 16.18
CA HIS A 68 10.58 4.20 16.59
C HIS A 68 10.27 4.32 18.08
N PRO A 69 11.06 5.08 18.88
CA PRO A 69 10.92 5.12 20.35
C PRO A 69 9.52 5.46 20.83
N ALA A 70 8.89 6.49 20.25
CA ALA A 70 7.54 6.91 20.66
C ALA A 70 6.48 5.82 20.44
N ILE A 71 6.60 5.04 19.36
CA ILE A 71 5.67 3.92 19.09
C ILE A 71 5.94 2.77 20.06
N LEU A 72 7.23 2.40 20.24
CA LEU A 72 7.59 1.31 21.13
C LEU A 72 7.15 1.60 22.58
N ASP A 73 7.41 2.80 23.08
CA ASP A 73 7.03 3.22 24.43
C ASP A 73 5.51 3.19 24.63
N ALA A 74 4.74 3.68 23.63
CA ALA A 74 3.28 3.62 23.67
C ALA A 74 2.74 2.18 23.70
N VAL A 75 3.32 1.29 22.89
CA VAL A 75 2.96 -0.14 22.85
C VAL A 75 3.26 -0.82 24.18
N LEU A 76 4.46 -0.62 24.74
CA LEU A 76 4.87 -1.23 26.02
C LEU A 76 3.97 -0.74 27.16
N LYS A 77 3.70 0.57 27.23
CA LYS A 77 2.81 1.15 28.24
C LYS A 77 1.36 0.62 28.12
N ALA A 78 0.84 0.49 26.90
CA ALA A 78 -0.48 -0.08 26.68
C ALA A 78 -0.53 -1.56 27.09
N ALA A 79 0.53 -2.33 26.80
CA ALA A 79 0.61 -3.75 27.12
C ALA A 79 0.61 -4.04 28.64
N GLU A 80 1.10 -3.12 29.47
CA GLU A 80 1.05 -3.23 30.92
C GLU A 80 -0.40 -3.31 31.46
N ASN A 81 -1.37 -2.72 30.73
CA ASN A 81 -2.78 -2.69 31.09
C ASN A 81 -3.61 -3.84 30.49
N GLY A 82 -3.02 -4.65 29.62
CA GLY A 82 -3.64 -5.77 28.94
C GLY A 82 -3.66 -5.65 27.43
N LEU A 83 -3.73 -6.78 26.74
CA LEU A 83 -3.57 -6.85 25.29
C LEU A 83 -4.87 -6.65 24.52
N SER A 84 -6.01 -7.05 25.11
CA SER A 84 -7.33 -6.98 24.48
C SER A 84 -8.42 -7.16 25.52
N PHE A 85 -9.55 -6.46 25.39
CA PHE A 85 -10.60 -6.47 26.41
C PHE A 85 -11.94 -6.99 25.91
N GLY A 86 -12.20 -7.01 24.60
CA GLY A 86 -13.53 -7.29 24.04
C GLY A 86 -14.56 -6.21 24.44
N ALA A 87 -14.12 -5.01 24.77
CA ALA A 87 -14.89 -3.86 25.20
C ALA A 87 -14.29 -2.58 24.65
N PRO A 88 -15.06 -1.49 24.48
CA PRO A 88 -14.53 -0.18 24.02
C PRO A 88 -13.44 0.38 24.94
N THR A 89 -12.49 1.09 24.34
CA THR A 89 -11.39 1.74 25.08
C THR A 89 -11.28 3.23 24.73
N PRO A 90 -10.74 4.09 25.61
CA PRO A 90 -10.51 5.50 25.32
C PRO A 90 -9.61 5.70 24.09
N SER A 91 -8.58 4.88 23.91
CA SER A 91 -7.63 4.99 22.80
C SER A 91 -8.25 4.78 21.42
N GLU A 92 -9.38 4.07 21.32
CA GLU A 92 -10.17 3.96 20.09
C GLU A 92 -10.75 5.31 19.68
N ILE A 93 -11.25 6.08 20.68
CA ILE A 93 -11.80 7.42 20.47
C ILE A 93 -10.69 8.36 20.04
N ASP A 94 -9.58 8.37 20.78
CA ASP A 94 -8.44 9.26 20.51
C ASP A 94 -7.90 9.09 19.08
N LEU A 95 -7.74 7.82 18.62
CA LEU A 95 -7.28 7.56 17.26
C LEU A 95 -8.34 7.92 16.21
N ALA A 96 -9.62 7.66 16.49
CA ALA A 96 -10.70 8.01 15.57
C ALA A 96 -10.82 9.53 15.40
N GLU A 97 -10.74 10.30 16.48
CA GLU A 97 -10.74 11.76 16.45
C GLU A 97 -9.54 12.32 15.67
N LEU A 98 -8.33 11.77 15.91
CA LEU A 98 -7.14 12.18 15.20
C LEU A 98 -7.25 11.91 13.69
N VAL A 99 -7.80 10.74 13.28
CA VAL A 99 -8.02 10.41 11.87
C VAL A 99 -9.01 11.39 11.23
N CYS A 100 -10.14 11.68 11.90
CA CYS A 100 -11.12 12.65 11.41
C CYS A 100 -10.55 14.09 11.34
N GLU A 101 -9.64 14.45 12.23
CA GLU A 101 -8.95 15.73 12.20
C GLU A 101 -8.00 15.84 11.00
N ILE A 102 -7.22 14.78 10.74
CA ILE A 102 -6.17 14.78 9.69
C ILE A 102 -6.77 14.61 8.30
N VAL A 103 -7.83 13.81 8.13
CA VAL A 103 -8.42 13.46 6.84
C VAL A 103 -9.83 14.08 6.70
N PRO A 104 -9.96 15.26 6.09
CA PRO A 104 -11.22 16.05 6.11
C PRO A 104 -12.44 15.36 5.47
N SER A 105 -12.24 14.38 4.57
CA SER A 105 -13.34 13.60 3.99
C SER A 105 -13.94 12.57 4.95
N ILE A 106 -13.27 12.31 6.09
CA ILE A 106 -13.70 11.33 7.08
C ILE A 106 -14.41 12.05 8.23
N GLU A 107 -15.74 12.03 8.19
CA GLU A 107 -16.59 12.55 9.27
C GLU A 107 -16.85 11.50 10.37
N MET A 108 -16.69 10.21 10.02
CA MET A 108 -16.87 9.08 10.91
C MET A 108 -16.01 7.91 10.43
N VAL A 109 -15.40 7.16 11.36
CA VAL A 109 -14.48 6.05 11.04
C VAL A 109 -14.78 4.82 11.88
N ARG A 110 -14.58 3.63 11.28
CA ARG A 110 -14.61 2.33 11.94
C ARG A 110 -13.25 1.65 11.79
N MET A 111 -12.61 1.33 12.92
CA MET A 111 -11.37 0.56 12.94
C MET A 111 -11.64 -0.91 12.65
N VAL A 112 -10.73 -1.53 11.90
CA VAL A 112 -10.67 -2.96 11.60
C VAL A 112 -9.22 -3.44 11.72
N SER A 113 -8.93 -4.71 11.46
CA SER A 113 -7.58 -5.27 11.71
C SER A 113 -6.68 -5.31 10.47
N SER A 114 -7.18 -5.02 9.29
CA SER A 114 -6.41 -5.04 8.03
C SER A 114 -7.02 -4.16 6.94
N GLY A 115 -6.21 -3.82 5.92
CA GLY A 115 -6.70 -3.16 4.72
C GLY A 115 -7.74 -3.99 3.96
N THR A 116 -7.60 -5.32 3.95
CA THR A 116 -8.60 -6.23 3.34
C THR A 116 -9.96 -6.10 4.03
N GLU A 117 -10.00 -6.06 5.36
CA GLU A 117 -11.25 -5.84 6.09
C GLU A 117 -11.83 -4.45 5.84
N ALA A 118 -10.98 -3.43 5.72
CA ALA A 118 -11.40 -2.06 5.41
C ALA A 118 -12.08 -1.99 4.04
N THR A 119 -11.45 -2.51 2.98
CA THR A 119 -11.98 -2.49 1.61
C THR A 119 -13.21 -3.38 1.45
N MET A 120 -13.20 -4.57 2.06
CA MET A 120 -14.36 -5.47 2.11
C MET A 120 -15.56 -4.78 2.77
N THR A 121 -15.34 -4.06 3.86
CA THR A 121 -16.39 -3.31 4.57
C THR A 121 -16.90 -2.13 3.74
N ALA A 122 -15.99 -1.36 3.12
CA ALA A 122 -16.36 -0.22 2.28
C ALA A 122 -17.25 -0.65 1.10
N ILE A 123 -16.91 -1.75 0.43
CA ILE A 123 -17.71 -2.30 -0.69
C ILE A 123 -19.06 -2.80 -0.21
N ARG A 124 -19.11 -3.54 0.91
CA ARG A 124 -20.39 -4.00 1.47
C ARG A 124 -21.27 -2.80 1.85
N LEU A 125 -20.68 -1.78 2.45
CA LEU A 125 -21.36 -0.56 2.82
C LEU A 125 -21.89 0.18 1.59
N ALA A 126 -21.09 0.31 0.54
CA ALA A 126 -21.50 0.95 -0.71
C ALA A 126 -22.68 0.21 -1.37
N ARG A 127 -22.61 -1.12 -1.43
CA ARG A 127 -23.72 -1.95 -1.95
C ARG A 127 -24.99 -1.79 -1.11
N GLY A 128 -24.85 -1.82 0.23
CA GLY A 128 -25.98 -1.68 1.15
C GLY A 128 -26.62 -0.29 1.09
N TYR A 129 -25.81 0.76 0.96
CA TYR A 129 -26.27 2.15 0.87
C TYR A 129 -26.98 2.45 -0.46
N THR A 130 -26.42 2.02 -1.58
CA THR A 130 -26.93 2.30 -2.92
C THR A 130 -28.00 1.30 -3.38
N ASN A 131 -28.12 0.15 -2.71
CA ASN A 131 -28.91 -1.00 -3.15
C ASN A 131 -28.55 -1.49 -4.56
N ARG A 132 -27.25 -1.43 -4.91
CA ARG A 132 -26.68 -1.87 -6.20
C ARG A 132 -25.65 -2.97 -5.97
N SER A 133 -25.40 -3.80 -7.00
CA SER A 133 -24.56 -5.00 -6.84
C SER A 133 -23.16 -4.88 -7.44
N LYS A 134 -22.99 -4.14 -8.53
CA LYS A 134 -21.72 -4.07 -9.25
C LYS A 134 -20.75 -3.09 -8.58
N ILE A 135 -19.47 -3.40 -8.68
CA ILE A 135 -18.36 -2.51 -8.30
C ILE A 135 -17.44 -2.32 -9.50
N LEU A 136 -16.80 -1.17 -9.58
CA LEU A 136 -15.79 -0.89 -10.58
C LEU A 136 -14.44 -0.71 -9.89
N LYS A 137 -13.44 -1.43 -10.35
CA LYS A 137 -12.02 -1.29 -9.95
C LYS A 137 -11.13 -1.12 -11.18
N PHE A 138 -9.82 -0.94 -10.98
CA PHE A 138 -8.86 -0.74 -12.06
C PHE A 138 -7.89 -1.91 -12.18
N GLU A 139 -7.50 -2.23 -13.42
CA GLU A 139 -6.46 -3.24 -13.70
C GLU A 139 -5.16 -2.88 -12.97
N GLY A 140 -4.50 -3.90 -12.43
CA GLY A 140 -3.26 -3.71 -11.69
C GLY A 140 -3.41 -3.19 -10.26
N CYS A 141 -4.54 -2.59 -9.88
CA CYS A 141 -4.81 -2.20 -8.51
C CYS A 141 -5.15 -3.40 -7.62
N TYR A 142 -4.70 -3.34 -6.35
CA TYR A 142 -4.96 -4.35 -5.34
C TYR A 142 -5.65 -3.74 -4.12
N HIS A 143 -6.76 -4.32 -3.71
CA HIS A 143 -7.59 -3.81 -2.62
C HIS A 143 -7.85 -4.88 -1.54
N GLY A 144 -6.85 -5.71 -1.24
CA GLY A 144 -7.02 -6.87 -0.36
C GLY A 144 -7.52 -8.11 -1.11
N HIS A 145 -7.74 -9.20 -0.36
CA HIS A 145 -7.99 -10.53 -0.91
C HIS A 145 -9.40 -11.06 -0.66
N SER A 146 -10.40 -10.16 -0.54
CA SER A 146 -11.78 -10.58 -0.61
C SER A 146 -12.16 -10.98 -2.03
N ASP A 147 -13.05 -11.97 -2.19
CA ASP A 147 -13.39 -12.58 -3.48
C ASP A 147 -13.79 -11.55 -4.55
N SER A 148 -14.58 -10.55 -4.17
CA SER A 148 -15.01 -9.48 -5.08
C SER A 148 -13.85 -8.65 -5.66
N LEU A 149 -12.67 -8.66 -5.04
CA LEU A 149 -11.55 -7.78 -5.38
C LEU A 149 -10.37 -8.51 -6.04
N LEU A 150 -10.41 -9.85 -6.10
CA LEU A 150 -9.37 -10.66 -6.73
C LEU A 150 -9.56 -10.82 -8.25
N VAL A 151 -10.16 -9.84 -8.91
CA VAL A 151 -10.33 -9.79 -10.36
C VAL A 151 -9.30 -8.81 -10.94
N LYS A 152 -8.46 -9.26 -11.86
CA LYS A 152 -7.36 -8.48 -12.48
C LYS A 152 -6.56 -7.63 -11.48
N ALA A 153 -6.23 -8.23 -10.32
CA ALA A 153 -5.49 -7.58 -9.24
C ALA A 153 -3.99 -7.44 -9.57
N GLY A 154 -3.36 -6.42 -8.97
CA GLY A 154 -1.91 -6.17 -9.05
C GLY A 154 -1.10 -6.95 -8.01
N SER A 155 0.17 -6.54 -7.79
CA SER A 155 1.07 -7.00 -6.73
C SER A 155 1.30 -8.52 -6.71
N GLY A 156 0.90 -9.21 -5.63
CA GLY A 156 1.11 -10.64 -5.46
C GLY A 156 0.50 -11.51 -6.56
N ALA A 157 -0.67 -11.13 -7.08
CA ALA A 157 -1.31 -11.84 -8.19
C ALA A 157 -0.49 -11.71 -9.49
N LEU A 158 0.06 -10.53 -9.77
CA LEU A 158 0.97 -10.30 -10.90
C LEU A 158 2.28 -11.09 -10.75
N THR A 159 2.86 -11.09 -9.56
CA THR A 159 4.10 -11.83 -9.26
C THR A 159 3.92 -13.33 -9.48
N LEU A 160 2.71 -13.85 -9.26
CA LEU A 160 2.36 -15.25 -9.51
C LEU A 160 1.86 -15.53 -10.93
N GLY A 161 1.71 -14.50 -11.78
CA GLY A 161 1.21 -14.62 -13.14
C GLY A 161 -0.29 -14.96 -13.25
N GLN A 162 -1.06 -14.72 -12.18
CA GLN A 162 -2.49 -15.02 -12.12
C GLN A 162 -3.30 -13.75 -11.78
N PRO A 163 -3.92 -13.10 -12.77
CA PRO A 163 -4.70 -11.88 -12.57
C PRO A 163 -6.03 -12.10 -11.84
N SER A 164 -6.50 -13.35 -11.74
CA SER A 164 -7.66 -13.77 -10.96
C SER A 164 -7.32 -15.04 -10.20
N SER A 165 -7.75 -15.14 -8.94
CA SER A 165 -7.44 -16.30 -8.10
C SER A 165 -8.38 -17.49 -8.41
N PRO A 166 -7.85 -18.71 -8.57
CA PRO A 166 -8.66 -19.93 -8.46
C PRO A 166 -9.40 -19.95 -7.11
N GLY A 167 -10.62 -20.46 -7.10
CA GLY A 167 -11.47 -20.52 -5.91
C GLY A 167 -12.40 -19.31 -5.74
N VAL A 168 -12.27 -18.27 -6.55
CA VAL A 168 -13.27 -17.20 -6.65
C VAL A 168 -14.39 -17.66 -7.59
N PRO A 169 -15.64 -17.82 -7.11
CA PRO A 169 -16.76 -18.23 -7.95
C PRO A 169 -17.05 -17.18 -9.04
N GLU A 170 -17.44 -17.63 -10.23
CA GLU A 170 -17.81 -16.74 -11.34
C GLU A 170 -18.94 -15.77 -10.96
N ASP A 171 -19.86 -16.22 -10.12
CA ASP A 171 -20.96 -15.41 -9.60
C ASP A 171 -20.49 -14.22 -8.75
N PHE A 172 -19.34 -14.30 -8.11
CA PHE A 172 -18.71 -13.14 -7.46
C PHE A 172 -17.99 -12.25 -8.47
N ALA A 173 -17.22 -12.86 -9.37
CA ALA A 173 -16.42 -12.15 -10.36
C ALA A 173 -17.27 -11.31 -11.32
N LYS A 174 -18.47 -11.79 -11.71
CA LYS A 174 -19.38 -11.08 -12.63
C LYS A 174 -19.89 -9.72 -12.11
N HIS A 175 -19.82 -9.49 -10.80
CA HIS A 175 -20.20 -8.22 -10.19
C HIS A 175 -19.06 -7.23 -10.08
N THR A 176 -17.85 -7.60 -10.53
CA THR A 176 -16.66 -6.73 -10.50
C THR A 176 -16.27 -6.33 -11.91
N LEU A 177 -16.55 -5.08 -12.24
CA LEU A 177 -16.14 -4.45 -13.47
C LEU A 177 -14.70 -3.95 -13.36
N THR A 178 -13.97 -3.99 -14.46
CA THR A 178 -12.57 -3.57 -14.47
C THR A 178 -12.34 -2.54 -15.56
N ALA A 179 -11.83 -1.36 -15.19
CA ALA A 179 -11.44 -0.30 -16.10
C ALA A 179 -9.92 -0.19 -16.20
N GLU A 180 -9.42 0.53 -17.18
CA GLU A 180 -8.01 0.87 -17.33
C GLU A 180 -7.64 2.07 -16.47
N TYR A 181 -6.55 1.96 -15.71
CA TYR A 181 -6.03 3.08 -14.92
C TYR A 181 -5.55 4.21 -15.85
N ASN A 182 -5.83 5.46 -15.49
CA ASN A 182 -5.54 6.66 -16.28
C ASN A 182 -6.29 6.74 -17.63
N ASN A 183 -7.42 6.05 -17.76
CA ASN A 183 -8.29 6.07 -18.94
C ASN A 183 -9.76 6.30 -18.54
N LEU A 184 -10.22 7.57 -18.52
CA LEU A 184 -11.60 7.94 -18.17
C LEU A 184 -12.63 7.38 -19.15
N ASP A 185 -12.30 7.19 -20.42
CA ASP A 185 -13.23 6.67 -21.41
C ASP A 185 -13.60 5.22 -21.13
N SER A 186 -12.66 4.43 -20.57
CA SER A 186 -12.95 3.07 -20.11
C SER A 186 -13.97 3.05 -18.94
N VAL A 187 -13.92 4.06 -18.07
CA VAL A 187 -14.85 4.22 -16.94
C VAL A 187 -16.23 4.64 -17.46
N LYS A 188 -16.30 5.66 -18.33
CA LYS A 188 -17.55 6.16 -18.93
C LYS A 188 -18.30 5.04 -19.64
N LYS A 189 -17.61 4.26 -20.48
CA LYS A 189 -18.20 3.13 -21.21
C LYS A 189 -18.87 2.11 -20.27
N LEU A 190 -18.26 1.79 -19.13
CA LEU A 190 -18.85 0.87 -18.17
C LEU A 190 -20.09 1.45 -17.49
N PHE A 191 -20.11 2.75 -17.20
CA PHE A 191 -21.30 3.41 -16.66
C PHE A 191 -22.43 3.55 -17.69
N GLU A 192 -22.10 3.73 -18.97
CA GLU A 192 -23.11 3.71 -20.05
C GLU A 192 -23.72 2.31 -20.21
N GLU A 193 -22.92 1.25 -20.06
CA GLU A 193 -23.39 -0.14 -20.13
C GLU A 193 -24.22 -0.55 -18.89
N PHE A 194 -23.84 -0.05 -17.69
CA PHE A 194 -24.47 -0.40 -16.41
C PHE A 194 -24.91 0.84 -15.61
N PRO A 195 -25.80 1.70 -16.14
CA PRO A 195 -26.05 3.03 -15.59
C PRO A 195 -26.65 3.05 -14.19
N ASN A 196 -27.33 1.96 -13.76
CA ASN A 196 -28.02 1.87 -12.48
C ASN A 196 -27.51 0.73 -11.58
N ASP A 197 -26.48 0.00 -11.99
CA ASP A 197 -26.03 -1.21 -11.30
C ASP A 197 -24.75 -1.03 -10.49
N ILE A 198 -23.96 0.01 -10.80
CA ILE A 198 -22.66 0.25 -10.16
C ILE A 198 -22.89 0.93 -8.82
N ALA A 199 -22.56 0.21 -7.73
CA ALA A 199 -22.63 0.71 -6.37
C ALA A 199 -21.50 1.71 -6.06
N CYS A 200 -20.30 1.40 -6.53
CA CYS A 200 -19.12 2.22 -6.27
C CYS A 200 -18.02 2.00 -7.30
N VAL A 201 -17.16 3.01 -7.38
CA VAL A 201 -15.81 2.91 -7.94
C VAL A 201 -14.81 2.87 -6.79
N ILE A 202 -13.87 1.91 -6.80
CA ILE A 202 -12.74 1.85 -5.86
C ILE A 202 -11.43 2.00 -6.61
N ILE A 203 -10.53 2.86 -6.12
CA ILE A 203 -9.25 3.17 -6.75
C ILE A 203 -8.14 3.41 -5.73
N GLU A 204 -6.93 2.96 -6.03
CA GLU A 204 -5.71 3.49 -5.41
C GLU A 204 -5.40 4.85 -6.05
N PRO A 205 -5.33 5.96 -5.32
CA PRO A 205 -5.10 7.30 -5.90
C PRO A 205 -3.71 7.43 -6.52
N VAL A 206 -2.74 6.68 -6.02
CA VAL A 206 -1.50 6.32 -6.68
C VAL A 206 -1.44 4.80 -6.64
N ALA A 207 -1.47 4.17 -7.80
CA ALA A 207 -1.42 2.71 -7.84
C ALA A 207 -0.04 2.22 -7.40
N GLY A 208 -0.01 1.50 -6.26
CA GLY A 208 1.23 1.03 -5.63
C GLY A 208 1.43 -0.48 -5.75
N ASN A 209 0.46 -1.20 -6.31
CA ASN A 209 0.48 -2.65 -6.47
C ASN A 209 0.74 -3.10 -7.93
N MET A 210 0.99 -2.16 -8.81
CA MET A 210 1.61 -2.37 -10.12
C MET A 210 2.85 -1.47 -10.26
N ASN A 211 3.71 -1.47 -9.21
CA ASN A 211 4.79 -0.52 -8.96
C ASN A 211 4.21 0.85 -8.53
N CYS A 212 4.78 2.00 -8.90
CA CYS A 212 4.28 3.32 -8.50
C CYS A 212 3.77 4.07 -9.72
N ILE A 213 2.44 4.15 -9.89
CA ILE A 213 1.79 4.82 -11.01
C ILE A 213 0.90 5.95 -10.49
N PRO A 214 1.35 7.21 -10.59
CA PRO A 214 0.52 8.37 -10.26
C PRO A 214 -0.68 8.52 -11.21
N PRO A 215 -1.78 9.13 -10.77
CA PRO A 215 -2.88 9.48 -11.64
C PRO A 215 -2.46 10.60 -12.60
N LYS A 216 -2.97 10.56 -13.84
CA LYS A 216 -2.89 11.70 -14.76
C LYS A 216 -3.72 12.87 -14.23
N GLU A 217 -3.40 14.06 -14.72
CA GLU A 217 -4.19 15.25 -14.47
C GLU A 217 -5.68 14.98 -14.75
N ASP A 218 -6.56 15.50 -13.92
CA ASP A 218 -8.02 15.35 -13.98
C ASP A 218 -8.59 13.93 -13.89
N PHE A 219 -7.76 12.87 -13.78
CA PHE A 219 -8.27 11.50 -13.77
C PHE A 219 -9.14 11.21 -12.54
N LEU A 220 -8.68 11.54 -11.34
CA LEU A 220 -9.45 11.32 -10.11
C LEU A 220 -10.68 12.22 -10.05
N GLN A 221 -10.56 13.47 -10.51
CA GLN A 221 -11.68 14.40 -10.57
C GLN A 221 -12.74 13.92 -11.56
N GLY A 222 -12.33 13.43 -12.73
CA GLY A 222 -13.26 12.86 -13.71
C GLY A 222 -14.01 11.63 -13.18
N ILE A 223 -13.38 10.78 -12.37
CA ILE A 223 -14.05 9.66 -11.70
C ILE A 223 -15.09 10.19 -10.70
N ARG A 224 -14.74 11.24 -9.93
CA ARG A 224 -15.68 11.86 -8.98
C ARG A 224 -16.95 12.36 -9.71
N GLU A 225 -16.76 13.08 -10.82
CA GLU A 225 -17.85 13.62 -11.63
C GLU A 225 -18.74 12.51 -12.20
N ILE A 226 -18.15 11.42 -12.70
CA ILE A 226 -18.91 10.26 -13.19
C ILE A 226 -19.71 9.61 -12.06
N CYS A 227 -19.08 9.42 -10.89
CA CYS A 227 -19.80 8.87 -9.73
C CYS A 227 -20.99 9.74 -9.32
N ASP A 228 -20.83 11.06 -9.30
CA ASP A 228 -21.90 12.02 -8.99
C ASP A 228 -23.03 11.96 -10.02
N GLN A 229 -22.68 11.91 -11.31
CA GLN A 229 -23.67 11.83 -12.39
C GLN A 229 -24.55 10.58 -12.30
N TYR A 230 -23.97 9.43 -11.93
CA TYR A 230 -24.68 8.14 -11.90
C TYR A 230 -25.14 7.74 -10.49
N GLY A 231 -24.86 8.52 -9.46
CA GLY A 231 -25.21 8.23 -8.08
C GLY A 231 -24.50 6.98 -7.53
N ALA A 232 -23.28 6.70 -7.99
CA ALA A 232 -22.39 5.71 -7.44
C ALA A 232 -21.50 6.32 -6.36
N LEU A 233 -21.03 5.53 -5.39
CA LEU A 233 -20.08 6.03 -4.40
C LEU A 233 -18.65 6.00 -4.94
N PHE A 234 -17.87 7.02 -4.61
CA PHE A 234 -16.44 7.07 -4.90
C PHE A 234 -15.66 6.66 -3.65
N ILE A 235 -14.91 5.56 -3.74
CA ILE A 235 -14.05 5.02 -2.68
C ILE A 235 -12.60 5.23 -3.09
N ILE A 236 -11.85 5.97 -2.28
CA ILE A 236 -10.40 6.06 -2.42
C ILE A 236 -9.75 5.10 -1.43
N ASP A 237 -8.96 4.16 -1.99
CA ASP A 237 -8.16 3.23 -1.19
C ASP A 237 -6.81 3.86 -0.85
N GLU A 238 -6.73 4.39 0.35
CA GLU A 238 -5.54 5.00 0.94
C GLU A 238 -4.74 4.02 1.83
N VAL A 239 -4.97 2.73 1.71
CA VAL A 239 -4.24 1.72 2.51
C VAL A 239 -2.73 1.84 2.31
N MET A 240 -2.26 2.17 1.12
CA MET A 240 -0.84 2.39 0.84
C MET A 240 -0.46 3.87 0.88
N THR A 241 -1.26 4.74 0.32
CA THR A 241 -0.98 6.17 0.11
C THR A 241 -1.29 7.04 1.32
N GLY A 242 -2.19 6.58 2.20
CA GLY A 242 -2.63 7.31 3.38
C GLY A 242 -1.46 7.70 4.30
N PHE A 243 -1.39 8.98 4.66
CA PHE A 243 -0.35 9.60 5.49
C PHE A 243 1.07 9.53 4.89
N ARG A 244 1.23 8.93 3.70
CA ARG A 244 2.52 8.72 3.04
C ARG A 244 2.74 9.64 1.84
N VAL A 245 1.71 9.86 1.02
CA VAL A 245 1.76 10.81 -0.10
C VAL A 245 1.68 12.23 0.44
N SER A 246 0.77 12.45 1.36
CA SER A 246 0.61 13.65 2.18
C SER A 246 0.07 13.24 3.55
N LEU A 247 0.24 14.09 4.56
CA LEU A 247 -0.33 13.86 5.89
C LEU A 247 -1.87 13.70 5.83
N ALA A 248 -2.54 14.54 5.04
CA ALA A 248 -3.98 14.47 4.80
C ALA A 248 -4.37 13.48 3.70
N CYS A 249 -3.51 12.49 3.41
CA CYS A 249 -3.67 11.45 2.40
C CYS A 249 -3.54 11.96 0.94
N ALA A 250 -3.48 11.04 -0.01
CA ALA A 250 -3.34 11.39 -1.43
C ALA A 250 -4.56 12.15 -1.97
N GLN A 251 -5.75 11.89 -1.44
CA GLN A 251 -6.96 12.63 -1.82
C GLN A 251 -6.83 14.14 -1.62
N ALA A 252 -6.19 14.57 -0.54
CA ALA A 252 -5.93 15.99 -0.31
C ALA A 252 -4.84 16.52 -1.24
N TYR A 253 -3.80 15.74 -1.50
CA TYR A 253 -2.72 16.08 -2.42
C TYR A 253 -3.25 16.33 -3.85
N TYR A 254 -4.20 15.51 -4.32
CA TYR A 254 -4.82 15.62 -5.64
C TYR A 254 -6.12 16.47 -5.65
N GLY A 255 -6.53 17.02 -4.53
CA GLY A 255 -7.70 17.91 -4.44
C GLY A 255 -9.03 17.23 -4.75
N VAL A 256 -9.20 15.95 -4.41
CA VAL A 256 -10.42 15.18 -4.66
C VAL A 256 -11.04 14.67 -3.35
N THR A 257 -12.36 14.71 -3.24
CA THR A 257 -13.08 14.27 -2.04
C THR A 257 -13.90 13.01 -2.34
N PRO A 258 -13.57 11.85 -1.76
CA PRO A 258 -14.34 10.63 -1.89
C PRO A 258 -15.58 10.62 -0.98
N ASP A 259 -16.46 9.64 -1.19
CA ASP A 259 -17.56 9.32 -0.28
C ASP A 259 -17.10 8.43 0.87
N LEU A 260 -16.19 7.49 0.58
CA LEU A 260 -15.54 6.60 1.54
C LEU A 260 -14.04 6.53 1.29
N THR A 261 -13.29 6.33 2.37
CA THR A 261 -11.84 6.15 2.37
C THR A 261 -11.49 4.89 3.14
N THR A 262 -10.59 4.07 2.60
CA THR A 262 -10.01 2.94 3.33
C THR A 262 -8.57 3.24 3.72
N LEU A 263 -8.20 2.90 4.95
CA LEU A 263 -6.88 3.13 5.54
C LEU A 263 -6.28 1.80 6.03
N GLY A 264 -4.98 1.76 6.10
CA GLY A 264 -4.21 0.64 6.62
C GLY A 264 -2.75 1.02 6.81
N LYS A 265 -1.87 0.03 6.92
CA LYS A 265 -0.41 0.23 6.97
C LYS A 265 0.04 1.29 7.97
N VAL A 266 0.29 2.53 7.54
CA VAL A 266 0.81 3.65 8.37
C VAL A 266 -0.07 3.91 9.60
N ILE A 267 -1.42 3.84 9.46
CA ILE A 267 -2.35 4.08 10.56
C ILE A 267 -2.11 3.15 11.76
N GLY A 268 -1.52 1.98 11.54
CA GLY A 268 -1.22 1.01 12.57
C GLY A 268 0.14 1.20 13.26
N GLY A 269 1.02 2.06 12.73
CA GLY A 269 2.36 2.25 13.29
C GLY A 269 3.21 0.96 13.34
N GLY A 270 2.89 -0.04 12.52
CA GLY A 270 3.51 -1.37 12.51
C GLY A 270 2.64 -2.48 13.09
N MET A 271 1.55 -2.14 13.78
CA MET A 271 0.57 -3.10 14.27
C MET A 271 -0.54 -3.34 13.23
N PRO A 272 -1.24 -4.50 13.27
CA PRO A 272 -2.31 -4.82 12.34
C PRO A 272 -3.55 -3.94 12.59
N VAL A 273 -3.71 -2.91 11.78
CA VAL A 273 -4.84 -1.97 11.77
C VAL A 273 -5.26 -1.69 10.34
N GLY A 274 -6.55 -1.59 10.13
CA GLY A 274 -7.18 -0.94 9.00
C GLY A 274 -8.31 -0.05 9.49
N ALA A 275 -8.86 0.77 8.62
CA ALA A 275 -10.04 1.57 8.92
C ALA A 275 -10.86 1.84 7.65
N VAL A 276 -12.16 1.98 7.81
CA VAL A 276 -13.06 2.53 6.81
C VAL A 276 -13.73 3.77 7.40
N GLY A 277 -13.70 4.86 6.65
CA GLY A 277 -14.30 6.12 7.07
C GLY A 277 -14.87 6.89 5.89
N GLY A 278 -15.60 7.96 6.16
CA GLY A 278 -16.19 8.80 5.14
C GLY A 278 -17.36 9.62 5.65
N LYS A 279 -18.25 9.98 4.75
CA LYS A 279 -19.44 10.78 5.06
C LYS A 279 -20.29 10.12 6.15
N LYS A 280 -20.64 10.85 7.18
CA LYS A 280 -21.40 10.34 8.32
C LYS A 280 -22.71 9.67 7.92
N VAL A 281 -23.42 10.23 6.95
CA VAL A 281 -24.69 9.68 6.45
C VAL A 281 -24.52 8.27 5.87
N ILE A 282 -23.38 7.97 5.25
CA ILE A 282 -23.06 6.65 4.71
C ILE A 282 -22.60 5.73 5.83
N MET A 283 -21.67 6.18 6.67
CA MET A 283 -21.10 5.38 7.76
C MET A 283 -22.15 4.91 8.77
N GLN A 284 -23.23 5.70 8.98
CA GLN A 284 -24.34 5.32 9.85
C GLN A 284 -25.17 4.14 9.35
N HIS A 285 -24.96 3.66 8.12
CA HIS A 285 -25.54 2.39 7.64
C HIS A 285 -24.81 1.16 8.18
N LEU A 286 -23.64 1.31 8.82
CA LEU A 286 -23.00 0.19 9.52
C LEU A 286 -23.71 -0.15 10.83
N ALA A 287 -23.80 -1.44 11.14
CA ALA A 287 -24.26 -1.91 12.43
C ALA A 287 -23.37 -1.36 13.57
N PRO A 288 -23.92 -1.04 14.76
CA PRO A 288 -25.30 -1.27 15.20
C PRO A 288 -26.30 -0.17 14.78
N THR A 289 -25.84 0.94 14.17
CA THR A 289 -26.70 2.06 13.79
C THR A 289 -27.57 1.72 12.59
N GLY A 290 -27.01 1.06 11.59
CA GLY A 290 -27.66 0.64 10.36
C GLY A 290 -27.63 -0.87 10.14
N PRO A 291 -28.17 -1.35 9.00
CA PRO A 291 -28.34 -2.78 8.73
C PRO A 291 -27.09 -3.49 8.18
N VAL A 292 -26.07 -2.74 7.74
CA VAL A 292 -24.88 -3.33 7.12
C VAL A 292 -23.95 -3.88 8.18
N TYR A 293 -23.75 -5.20 8.18
CA TYR A 293 -22.98 -5.87 9.24
C TYR A 293 -21.47 -5.85 8.99
N GLN A 294 -20.72 -5.54 10.04
CA GLN A 294 -19.27 -5.70 10.15
C GLN A 294 -18.93 -5.92 11.62
N ALA A 295 -18.01 -6.84 11.92
CA ALA A 295 -17.51 -7.12 13.25
C ALA A 295 -16.06 -7.60 13.20
N GLY A 296 -15.31 -7.41 14.29
CA GLY A 296 -13.94 -7.90 14.43
C GLY A 296 -13.57 -8.00 15.91
N THR A 297 -13.18 -9.18 16.36
CA THR A 297 -12.85 -9.44 17.78
C THR A 297 -11.72 -8.54 18.29
N LEU A 298 -10.70 -8.30 17.46
CA LEU A 298 -9.53 -7.50 17.82
C LEU A 298 -9.54 -6.09 17.19
N SER A 299 -10.63 -5.71 16.52
CA SER A 299 -10.77 -4.34 16.00
C SER A 299 -10.75 -3.34 17.15
N GLY A 300 -9.88 -2.33 17.06
CA GLY A 300 -9.74 -1.32 18.12
C GLY A 300 -8.99 -1.80 19.36
N ASN A 301 -8.21 -2.90 19.28
CA ASN A 301 -7.45 -3.36 20.45
C ASN A 301 -6.45 -2.29 20.92
N PRO A 302 -6.21 -2.21 22.25
CA PRO A 302 -5.46 -1.10 22.85
C PRO A 302 -4.01 -0.99 22.36
N ILE A 303 -3.38 -2.10 22.03
CA ILE A 303 -1.98 -2.12 21.57
C ILE A 303 -1.88 -1.47 20.19
N ALA A 304 -2.76 -1.88 19.27
CA ALA A 304 -2.80 -1.34 17.92
C ALA A 304 -3.22 0.14 17.90
N MET A 305 -4.18 0.53 18.75
CA MET A 305 -4.61 1.94 18.88
C MET A 305 -3.48 2.81 19.42
N ALA A 306 -2.76 2.36 20.45
CA ALA A 306 -1.61 3.08 21.00
C ALA A 306 -0.50 3.27 19.97
N ALA A 307 -0.17 2.23 19.21
CA ALA A 307 0.82 2.30 18.15
C ALA A 307 0.42 3.29 17.04
N GLY A 308 -0.82 3.22 16.56
CA GLY A 308 -1.35 4.10 15.52
C GLY A 308 -1.39 5.57 15.98
N LEU A 309 -1.90 5.81 17.18
CA LEU A 309 -1.97 7.14 17.77
C LEU A 309 -0.58 7.77 17.90
N ALA A 310 0.40 7.03 18.43
CA ALA A 310 1.78 7.48 18.54
C ALA A 310 2.40 7.76 17.15
N CYS A 311 2.15 6.89 16.17
CA CYS A 311 2.65 7.05 14.81
C CYS A 311 2.12 8.34 14.15
N LEU A 312 0.81 8.54 14.15
CA LEU A 312 0.21 9.72 13.52
C LEU A 312 0.54 11.02 14.26
N THR A 313 0.65 10.98 15.59
CA THR A 313 1.08 12.12 16.41
C THR A 313 2.50 12.55 16.06
N GLU A 314 3.43 11.60 15.91
CA GLU A 314 4.79 11.90 15.50
C GLU A 314 4.84 12.41 14.05
N LEU A 315 4.11 11.76 13.15
CA LEU A 315 4.08 12.14 11.73
C LEU A 315 3.52 13.55 11.50
N LYS A 316 2.56 13.99 12.32
CA LYS A 316 1.92 15.31 12.26
C LYS A 316 2.88 16.46 12.59
N LYS A 317 4.06 16.21 13.14
CA LYS A 317 5.05 17.25 13.45
C LYS A 317 5.47 18.00 12.18
N ALA A 318 5.57 19.31 12.29
CA ALA A 318 5.88 20.21 11.17
C ALA A 318 7.19 19.82 10.48
N GLY A 319 7.18 19.82 9.14
CA GLY A 319 8.34 19.53 8.29
C GLY A 319 8.51 18.04 7.92
N ASN A 320 7.86 17.11 8.60
CA ASN A 320 8.03 15.68 8.33
C ASN A 320 7.59 15.28 6.92
N GLU A 321 6.44 15.78 6.48
CA GLU A 321 5.92 15.51 5.12
C GLU A 321 6.88 16.01 4.04
N GLN A 322 7.32 17.27 4.17
CA GLN A 322 8.27 17.86 3.21
C GLN A 322 9.60 17.11 3.22
N HIS A 323 10.15 16.80 4.39
CA HIS A 323 11.41 16.07 4.52
C HIS A 323 11.35 14.68 3.87
N LEU A 324 10.25 13.96 4.05
CA LEU A 324 10.02 12.66 3.43
C LEU A 324 10.03 12.75 1.90
N ALA A 325 9.35 13.75 1.34
CA ALA A 325 9.30 14.00 -0.10
C ALA A 325 10.66 14.41 -0.67
N GLU A 326 11.41 15.25 0.03
CA GLU A 326 12.77 15.68 -0.37
C GLU A 326 13.76 14.50 -0.40
N LEU A 327 13.74 13.63 0.61
CA LEU A 327 14.57 12.42 0.63
C LEU A 327 14.23 11.48 -0.54
N THR A 328 12.93 11.31 -0.81
CA THR A 328 12.47 10.47 -1.92
C THR A 328 12.91 11.04 -3.27
N THR A 329 12.74 12.33 -3.48
CA THR A 329 13.17 13.01 -4.71
C THR A 329 14.69 12.88 -4.90
N LYS A 330 15.49 13.11 -3.85
CA LYS A 330 16.96 12.98 -3.91
C LYS A 330 17.39 11.58 -4.34
N LEU A 331 16.76 10.54 -3.78
CA LEU A 331 17.03 9.14 -4.17
C LEU A 331 16.67 8.91 -5.63
N CYS A 332 15.48 9.33 -6.06
CA CYS A 332 14.98 9.10 -7.40
C CYS A 332 15.81 9.81 -8.48
N ASP A 333 16.18 11.07 -8.24
CA ASP A 333 17.02 11.84 -9.16
C ASP A 333 18.42 11.21 -9.27
N GLY A 334 18.98 10.75 -8.15
CA GLY A 334 20.26 10.04 -8.15
C GLY A 334 20.21 8.73 -8.95
N LEU A 335 19.19 7.91 -8.75
CA LEU A 335 19.01 6.67 -9.53
C LEU A 335 18.84 6.94 -11.01
N LYS A 336 18.06 7.96 -11.39
CA LYS A 336 17.89 8.39 -12.79
C LYS A 336 19.20 8.84 -13.42
N ALA A 337 20.00 9.63 -12.71
CA ALA A 337 21.32 10.07 -13.18
C ALA A 337 22.30 8.91 -13.40
N LEU A 338 22.28 7.92 -12.49
CA LEU A 338 23.12 6.72 -12.61
C LEU A 338 22.70 5.85 -13.78
N ALA A 339 21.39 5.63 -14.01
CA ALA A 339 20.89 4.91 -15.17
C ALA A 339 21.35 5.58 -16.48
N GLN A 340 21.29 6.90 -16.56
CA GLN A 340 21.80 7.68 -17.71
C GLN A 340 23.31 7.51 -17.89
N LYS A 341 24.08 7.60 -16.81
CA LYS A 341 25.55 7.37 -16.82
C LYS A 341 25.94 6.02 -17.42
N HIS A 342 25.16 4.98 -17.11
CA HIS A 342 25.41 3.61 -17.60
C HIS A 342 24.67 3.26 -18.90
N ASN A 343 23.97 4.24 -19.52
CA ASN A 343 23.13 4.01 -20.71
C ASN A 343 22.07 2.91 -20.52
N VAL A 344 21.52 2.76 -19.31
CA VAL A 344 20.46 1.81 -19.04
C VAL A 344 19.10 2.47 -19.28
N PRO A 345 18.24 1.90 -20.14
CA PRO A 345 16.85 2.35 -20.28
C PRO A 345 16.09 2.20 -18.97
N PHE A 346 15.64 3.34 -18.40
CA PHE A 346 15.12 3.38 -17.05
C PHE A 346 14.12 4.54 -16.86
N VAL A 347 13.00 4.22 -16.24
CA VAL A 347 12.01 5.20 -15.79
C VAL A 347 11.83 5.06 -14.28
N ILE A 348 11.62 6.16 -13.59
CA ILE A 348 11.30 6.20 -12.17
C ILE A 348 10.14 7.17 -11.94
N ASN A 349 9.11 6.69 -11.23
CA ASN A 349 8.00 7.51 -10.76
C ASN A 349 8.13 7.66 -9.24
N HIS A 350 7.73 8.80 -8.70
CA HIS A 350 7.63 8.98 -7.25
C HIS A 350 6.58 10.02 -6.88
N VAL A 351 6.02 9.89 -5.68
CA VAL A 351 5.14 10.87 -5.07
C VAL A 351 5.17 10.71 -3.54
N GLY A 352 5.32 11.83 -2.81
CA GLY A 352 5.50 11.79 -1.36
C GLY A 352 6.63 10.86 -0.95
N GLY A 353 6.35 9.90 -0.08
CA GLY A 353 7.31 8.89 0.39
C GLY A 353 7.28 7.57 -0.39
N MET A 354 6.76 7.55 -1.61
CA MET A 354 6.69 6.37 -2.48
C MET A 354 7.47 6.57 -3.76
N PHE A 355 8.07 5.49 -4.28
CA PHE A 355 8.74 5.50 -5.58
C PHE A 355 8.61 4.14 -6.29
N GLY A 356 8.82 4.15 -7.59
CA GLY A 356 8.81 2.94 -8.40
C GLY A 356 9.81 3.01 -9.54
N ILE A 357 10.56 1.92 -9.73
CA ILE A 357 11.61 1.79 -10.73
C ILE A 357 11.18 0.83 -11.86
N PHE A 358 11.49 1.22 -13.09
CA PHE A 358 11.12 0.47 -14.29
C PHE A 358 12.30 0.40 -15.25
N PHE A 359 12.69 -0.81 -15.63
CA PHE A 359 13.67 -1.03 -16.69
C PHE A 359 12.93 -1.09 -18.03
N THR A 360 13.00 0.00 -18.79
CA THR A 360 12.21 0.16 -20.01
C THR A 360 12.76 1.32 -20.85
N ASP A 361 12.61 1.24 -22.17
CA ASP A 361 12.88 2.29 -23.14
C ASP A 361 11.68 3.22 -23.38
N GLN A 362 10.54 2.97 -22.74
CA GLN A 362 9.39 3.85 -22.77
C GLN A 362 9.74 5.19 -22.08
N LYS A 363 9.16 6.29 -22.56
CA LYS A 363 9.42 7.63 -22.00
C LYS A 363 8.77 7.83 -20.63
N GLN A 364 7.66 7.17 -20.38
CA GLN A 364 6.86 7.25 -19.15
C GLN A 364 6.10 5.95 -18.96
N ILE A 365 5.72 5.66 -17.72
CA ILE A 365 4.87 4.54 -17.35
C ILE A 365 3.66 5.10 -16.61
N THR A 366 2.48 4.95 -17.19
CA THR A 366 1.21 5.52 -16.70
C THR A 366 0.05 4.53 -16.67
N SER A 367 0.26 3.31 -17.17
CA SER A 367 -0.78 2.28 -17.28
C SER A 367 -0.25 0.89 -16.96
N TYR A 368 -1.17 -0.01 -16.62
CA TYR A 368 -0.88 -1.42 -16.40
C TYR A 368 -0.21 -2.08 -17.64
N ALA A 369 -0.74 -1.79 -18.84
CA ALA A 369 -0.20 -2.34 -20.08
C ALA A 369 1.25 -1.91 -20.35
N GLU A 370 1.65 -0.71 -19.92
CA GLU A 370 3.03 -0.23 -20.02
C GLU A 370 3.93 -0.90 -18.99
N VAL A 371 3.45 -1.11 -17.76
CA VAL A 371 4.18 -1.85 -16.71
C VAL A 371 4.51 -3.27 -17.17
N MET A 372 3.56 -3.96 -17.82
CA MET A 372 3.75 -5.34 -18.30
C MET A 372 4.77 -5.48 -19.42
N LYS A 373 5.21 -4.38 -20.03
CA LYS A 373 6.28 -4.37 -21.06
C LYS A 373 7.67 -4.10 -20.49
N CYS A 374 7.78 -3.81 -19.20
CA CYS A 374 9.06 -3.56 -18.57
C CYS A 374 9.91 -4.80 -18.46
N ASP A 375 11.24 -4.65 -18.49
CA ASP A 375 12.20 -5.74 -18.42
C ASP A 375 12.37 -6.22 -16.97
N THR A 376 11.65 -7.28 -16.64
CA THR A 376 11.71 -7.91 -15.30
C THR A 376 13.01 -8.67 -15.06
N GLU A 377 13.72 -9.12 -16.12
CA GLU A 377 15.00 -9.83 -15.97
C GLU A 377 16.11 -8.85 -15.55
N LYS A 378 16.16 -7.66 -16.15
CA LYS A 378 17.05 -6.58 -15.67
C LYS A 378 16.75 -6.20 -14.22
N PHE A 379 15.46 -6.13 -13.85
CA PHE A 379 15.09 -5.87 -12.46
C PHE A 379 15.64 -6.95 -11.51
N LYS A 380 15.56 -8.24 -11.86
CA LYS A 380 16.11 -9.32 -11.02
C LYS A 380 17.61 -9.16 -10.77
N VAL A 381 18.37 -8.89 -11.83
CA VAL A 381 19.82 -8.69 -11.72
C VAL A 381 20.11 -7.47 -10.82
N PHE A 382 19.43 -6.35 -11.06
CA PHE A 382 19.57 -5.14 -10.27
C PHE A 382 19.23 -5.38 -8.80
N PHE A 383 18.10 -6.03 -8.51
CA PHE A 383 17.68 -6.39 -7.15
C PHE A 383 18.76 -7.17 -6.40
N HIS A 384 19.31 -8.24 -7.00
CA HIS A 384 20.32 -9.04 -6.32
C HIS A 384 21.62 -8.26 -6.10
N LYS A 385 22.03 -7.42 -7.05
CA LYS A 385 23.20 -6.56 -6.85
C LYS A 385 23.01 -5.55 -5.74
N MET A 386 21.83 -4.92 -5.65
CA MET A 386 21.50 -4.05 -4.53
C MET A 386 21.52 -4.79 -3.18
N LEU A 387 20.91 -5.99 -3.15
CA LEU A 387 20.91 -6.84 -1.95
C LEU A 387 22.32 -7.25 -1.51
N ASP A 388 23.19 -7.59 -2.45
CA ASP A 388 24.60 -7.91 -2.18
C ASP A 388 25.34 -6.72 -1.53
N GLN A 389 25.02 -5.50 -1.98
CA GLN A 389 25.58 -4.25 -1.46
C GLN A 389 24.90 -3.73 -0.16
N GLY A 390 23.96 -4.49 0.42
CA GLY A 390 23.29 -4.11 1.67
C GLY A 390 22.13 -3.12 1.48
N VAL A 391 21.44 -3.15 0.36
CA VAL A 391 20.21 -2.40 0.11
C VAL A 391 19.08 -3.38 -0.16
N TYR A 392 18.01 -3.29 0.62
CA TYR A 392 16.84 -4.17 0.51
C TYR A 392 15.69 -3.47 -0.21
N LEU A 393 15.47 -3.85 -1.46
CA LEU A 393 14.32 -3.45 -2.27
C LEU A 393 13.22 -4.50 -2.18
N ALA A 394 12.02 -4.18 -2.67
CA ALA A 394 10.96 -5.18 -2.80
C ALA A 394 11.37 -6.28 -3.80
N PRO A 395 11.17 -7.59 -3.45
CA PRO A 395 11.56 -8.70 -4.31
C PRO A 395 10.57 -8.96 -5.44
N SER A 396 10.12 -7.89 -6.10
CA SER A 396 9.21 -7.92 -7.25
C SER A 396 9.28 -6.60 -8.02
N ALA A 397 9.34 -6.66 -9.34
CA ALA A 397 9.27 -5.50 -10.23
C ALA A 397 7.90 -4.77 -10.18
N PHE A 398 6.90 -5.38 -9.55
CA PHE A 398 5.53 -4.84 -9.46
C PHE A 398 5.22 -4.17 -8.11
N GLU A 399 6.21 -4.02 -7.26
CA GLU A 399 6.05 -3.41 -5.94
C GLU A 399 6.71 -2.03 -5.88
N ALA A 400 6.03 -1.08 -5.23
CA ALA A 400 6.61 0.22 -4.91
C ALA A 400 7.68 0.12 -3.82
N GLY A 401 8.62 1.06 -3.83
CA GLY A 401 9.55 1.30 -2.74
C GLY A 401 9.04 2.41 -1.81
N PHE A 402 9.51 2.39 -0.56
CA PHE A 402 9.05 3.28 0.50
C PHE A 402 10.22 3.96 1.21
N MET A 403 10.19 5.29 1.23
CA MET A 403 11.07 6.11 2.06
C MET A 403 10.50 6.20 3.48
N SER A 404 11.37 6.30 4.49
CA SER A 404 10.99 6.62 5.86
C SER A 404 11.71 7.87 6.36
N LEU A 405 11.16 8.48 7.41
CA LEU A 405 11.80 9.62 8.10
C LEU A 405 13.08 9.24 8.85
N ALA A 406 13.36 7.95 8.98
CA ALA A 406 14.61 7.46 9.57
C ALA A 406 15.77 7.35 8.56
N HIS A 407 15.49 7.43 7.25
CA HIS A 407 16.53 7.49 6.24
C HIS A 407 17.27 8.82 6.31
N THR A 408 18.58 8.78 6.16
CA THR A 408 19.44 9.96 6.15
C THR A 408 20.02 10.22 4.76
N ASN A 409 20.61 11.40 4.57
CA ASN A 409 21.38 11.68 3.35
C ASN A 409 22.52 10.69 3.14
N GLU A 410 23.15 10.22 4.21
CA GLU A 410 24.21 9.20 4.15
C GLU A 410 23.68 7.85 3.65
N ASP A 411 22.46 7.46 4.07
CA ASP A 411 21.82 6.23 3.59
C ASP A 411 21.52 6.31 2.10
N ILE A 412 21.09 7.49 1.61
CA ILE A 412 20.85 7.73 0.18
C ILE A 412 22.18 7.65 -0.58
N GLU A 413 23.25 8.25 -0.09
CA GLU A 413 24.57 8.18 -0.72
C GLU A 413 25.09 6.75 -0.82
N LYS A 414 24.95 5.95 0.24
CA LYS A 414 25.29 4.52 0.24
C LYS A 414 24.43 3.76 -0.76
N THR A 415 23.13 4.06 -0.83
CA THR A 415 22.22 3.44 -1.79
C THR A 415 22.60 3.76 -3.22
N LEU A 416 22.96 5.01 -3.52
CA LEU A 416 23.40 5.42 -4.86
C LEU A 416 24.75 4.79 -5.24
N ALA A 417 25.69 4.64 -4.29
CA ALA A 417 26.93 3.89 -4.52
C ALA A 417 26.68 2.42 -4.85
N ALA A 418 25.74 1.78 -4.16
CA ALA A 418 25.30 0.42 -4.45
C ALA A 418 24.63 0.33 -5.83
N ALA A 419 23.80 1.32 -6.18
CA ALA A 419 23.12 1.39 -7.46
C ALA A 419 24.08 1.60 -8.64
N ASP A 420 25.17 2.35 -8.47
CA ASP A 420 26.20 2.54 -9.51
C ASP A 420 26.83 1.17 -9.90
N ILE A 421 27.08 0.32 -8.91
CA ILE A 421 27.55 -1.07 -9.15
C ILE A 421 26.45 -1.90 -9.82
N ALA A 422 25.21 -1.77 -9.36
CA ALA A 422 24.10 -2.56 -9.88
C ALA A 422 23.75 -2.17 -11.33
N PHE A 423 23.79 -0.89 -11.70
CA PHE A 423 23.59 -0.44 -13.07
C PHE A 423 24.67 -0.93 -14.03
N THR A 424 25.93 -1.02 -13.58
CA THR A 424 27.01 -1.63 -14.40
C THR A 424 26.69 -3.08 -14.77
N ALA A 425 25.97 -3.80 -13.93
CA ALA A 425 25.65 -5.22 -14.18
C ALA A 425 24.44 -5.42 -15.12
N VAL A 426 23.64 -4.37 -15.38
CA VAL A 426 22.44 -4.42 -16.24
C VAL A 426 22.55 -3.54 -17.49
N ALA A 427 23.71 -2.90 -17.68
CA ALA A 427 24.05 -2.07 -18.85
C ALA A 427 24.11 -2.86 -20.17
#